data_e950691a3f86917ad911db9c03647bf6
#
_entry.id   e950691a3f86917ad911db9c03647bf6
#
_cell.length_a   1.000
_cell.length_b   1.000
_cell.length_c   1.000
_cell.angle_alpha   90.00
_cell.angle_beta   90.00
_cell.angle_gamma   90.00
#
_symmetry.space_group_name_H-M   'P 1'
#
loop_
_entity.id
_entity.type
_entity.pdbx_description
1 polymer ?
#
loop_
_entity_poly.entity_id
_entity_poly.type
_entity_poly.pdbx_seq_one_letter_code
_entity_poly.pdbx_strand_id
1 'polypeptide(L)'
;MENIVIVGSGAGGASVARELSKAKKNVTIIEKGPSVKSKKAYRCYENSNVGVELLKTSCVGGATMVTAGNAVRTCQHTLKMLGVDIEKELDEVEKDLNVNALPDSHFGEGTKRVMDAAESLGFEVQKMPKFIDPTLCKPCGKCAFGCPNDAKWTGSKYVEEVKRYGAKVVDGTPVTELMVQDVKIAGVKSGEREFPADKVILASGAIETPKLLQRAGLNAGENLFVDTFVTVGGMLKGIKFNKEVQMNALLKHGDVVLAPHFSEILVDKLQGYGAKTEDILGIMVKIKDEASGTVMGDSVTKYSTAHDVELLAEGSAIAGSILTEAGVDPRTLTSTLARGAHPGGTAAIGSVVDKNLETEISGLFVADASVFPQAPGAPPVLTIVALAKKLGKYLIRD
;
A
#
# COMPACT_ATOMS: atom_id res chain seq x y z
N MET A 1 -18.70 -28.14 6.86
CA MET A 1 -18.09 -26.88 7.29
C MET A 1 -17.73 -26.14 6.01
N GLU A 2 -18.14 -24.90 5.89
CA GLU A 2 -17.92 -24.07 4.70
C GLU A 2 -16.43 -23.90 4.42
N ASN A 3 -16.00 -24.14 3.17
CA ASN A 3 -14.62 -23.97 2.73
C ASN A 3 -14.43 -22.57 2.15
N ILE A 4 -13.50 -21.81 2.70
CA ILE A 4 -13.22 -20.45 2.28
C ILE A 4 -11.78 -20.38 1.75
N VAL A 5 -11.64 -19.95 0.49
CA VAL A 5 -10.34 -19.72 -0.15
C VAL A 5 -10.07 -18.21 -0.24
N ILE A 6 -8.90 -17.79 0.17
CA ILE A 6 -8.42 -16.41 0.06
C ILE A 6 -7.22 -16.39 -0.88
N VAL A 7 -7.31 -15.61 -1.95
CA VAL A 7 -6.28 -15.49 -2.98
C VAL A 7 -5.46 -14.23 -2.74
N GLY A 8 -4.24 -14.41 -2.26
CA GLY A 8 -3.34 -13.33 -1.83
C GLY A 8 -3.29 -13.16 -0.32
N SER A 9 -2.10 -12.89 0.19
CA SER A 9 -1.78 -12.78 1.63
C SER A 9 -1.35 -11.37 2.05
N GLY A 10 -1.66 -10.36 1.25
CA GLY A 10 -1.39 -8.95 1.52
C GLY A 10 -2.22 -8.39 2.67
N ALA A 11 -2.30 -7.05 2.76
CA ALA A 11 -3.03 -6.35 3.82
C ALA A 11 -4.47 -6.84 3.99
N GLY A 12 -5.20 -6.97 2.87
CA GLY A 12 -6.60 -7.39 2.89
C GLY A 12 -6.75 -8.87 3.18
N GLY A 13 -6.11 -9.75 2.38
CA GLY A 13 -6.27 -11.20 2.50
C GLY A 13 -5.86 -11.75 3.87
N ALA A 14 -4.72 -11.30 4.41
CA ALA A 14 -4.28 -11.68 5.75
C ALA A 14 -5.26 -11.22 6.85
N SER A 15 -5.89 -10.06 6.67
CA SER A 15 -6.84 -9.51 7.63
C SER A 15 -8.17 -10.25 7.62
N VAL A 16 -8.75 -10.54 6.43
CA VAL A 16 -9.95 -11.38 6.34
C VAL A 16 -9.68 -12.77 6.92
N ALA A 17 -8.55 -13.37 6.54
CA ALA A 17 -8.14 -14.68 7.06
C ALA A 17 -8.09 -14.72 8.59
N ARG A 18 -7.56 -13.65 9.21
CA ARG A 18 -7.47 -13.53 10.67
C ARG A 18 -8.85 -13.53 11.32
N GLU A 19 -9.79 -12.72 10.84
CA GLU A 19 -11.14 -12.66 11.40
C GLU A 19 -11.84 -14.02 11.27
N LEU A 20 -11.81 -14.63 10.08
CA LEU A 20 -12.46 -15.92 9.81
C LEU A 20 -11.84 -17.08 10.62
N SER A 21 -10.51 -17.13 10.71
CA SER A 21 -9.83 -18.20 11.46
C SER A 21 -10.05 -18.09 12.96
N LYS A 22 -10.14 -16.88 13.52
CA LYS A 22 -10.55 -16.66 14.91
C LYS A 22 -11.96 -17.19 15.18
N ALA A 23 -12.84 -17.07 14.22
CA ALA A 23 -14.21 -17.60 14.27
C ALA A 23 -14.30 -19.11 13.93
N LYS A 24 -13.15 -19.81 13.81
CA LYS A 24 -13.09 -21.26 13.52
C LYS A 24 -13.65 -21.65 12.13
N LYS A 25 -13.74 -20.74 11.19
CA LYS A 25 -14.07 -21.06 9.80
C LYS A 25 -12.90 -21.82 9.13
N ASN A 26 -13.18 -22.68 8.16
CA ASN A 26 -12.16 -23.42 7.41
C ASN A 26 -11.55 -22.55 6.32
N VAL A 27 -10.35 -22.03 6.55
CA VAL A 27 -9.68 -21.05 5.68
C VAL A 27 -8.45 -21.62 5.03
N THR A 28 -8.31 -21.40 3.73
CA THR A 28 -7.08 -21.64 2.96
C THR A 28 -6.63 -20.35 2.29
N ILE A 29 -5.41 -19.89 2.58
CA ILE A 29 -4.76 -18.78 1.87
C ILE A 29 -3.88 -19.36 0.77
N ILE A 30 -4.03 -18.85 -0.46
CA ILE A 30 -3.17 -19.19 -1.60
C ILE A 30 -2.41 -17.93 -1.99
N GLU A 31 -1.07 -18.00 -1.98
CA GLU A 31 -0.19 -16.88 -2.26
C GLU A 31 0.74 -17.21 -3.44
N LYS A 32 0.80 -16.29 -4.43
CA LYS A 32 1.66 -16.44 -5.62
C LYS A 32 3.14 -16.44 -5.27
N GLY A 33 3.55 -15.54 -4.38
CA GLY A 33 4.94 -15.33 -4.02
C GLY A 33 5.43 -16.24 -2.89
N PRO A 34 6.76 -16.29 -2.69
CA PRO A 34 7.37 -17.12 -1.66
C PRO A 34 7.22 -16.52 -0.25
N SER A 35 7.37 -17.37 0.75
CA SER A 35 7.58 -16.94 2.14
C SER A 35 9.02 -16.46 2.34
N VAL A 36 9.19 -15.21 2.78
CA VAL A 36 10.52 -14.60 2.97
C VAL A 36 10.64 -13.93 4.34
N LYS A 37 11.86 -13.88 4.88
CA LYS A 37 12.14 -13.07 6.08
C LYS A 37 12.00 -11.58 5.74
N SER A 38 11.46 -10.77 6.66
CA SER A 38 11.19 -9.34 6.46
C SER A 38 12.40 -8.61 5.85
N LYS A 39 13.61 -8.78 6.39
CA LYS A 39 14.85 -8.15 5.89
C LYS A 39 15.26 -8.52 4.45
N LYS A 40 14.60 -9.50 3.83
CA LYS A 40 14.84 -9.94 2.45
C LYS A 40 13.70 -9.58 1.49
N ALA A 41 12.66 -8.90 1.97
CA ALA A 41 11.46 -8.58 1.18
C ALA A 41 11.75 -7.73 -0.07
N TYR A 42 12.83 -6.95 -0.07
CA TYR A 42 13.28 -6.19 -1.24
C TYR A 42 13.53 -7.05 -2.48
N ARG A 43 13.77 -8.36 -2.32
CA ARG A 43 13.97 -9.30 -3.44
C ARG A 43 12.67 -9.69 -4.14
N CYS A 44 11.54 -9.34 -3.54
CA CYS A 44 10.21 -9.69 -4.04
C CYS A 44 9.54 -8.52 -4.78
N TYR A 45 10.26 -7.41 -5.01
CA TYR A 45 9.75 -6.36 -5.86
C TYR A 45 9.58 -6.84 -7.30
N GLU A 46 8.43 -6.52 -7.87
CA GLU A 46 8.09 -6.73 -9.27
C GLU A 46 7.73 -5.35 -9.85
N ASN A 47 8.73 -4.62 -10.32
CA ASN A 47 8.51 -3.30 -10.91
C ASN A 47 8.09 -3.45 -12.37
N SER A 48 7.17 -2.59 -12.79
CA SER A 48 6.75 -2.49 -14.19
C SER A 48 6.59 -1.03 -14.59
N ASN A 49 6.91 -0.71 -15.84
CA ASN A 49 6.63 0.60 -16.41
C ASN A 49 5.31 0.50 -17.19
N VAL A 50 4.32 1.27 -16.74
CA VAL A 50 2.97 1.28 -17.31
C VAL A 50 2.54 2.70 -17.72
N GLY A 51 3.50 3.60 -17.94
CA GLY A 51 3.38 5.05 -18.08
C GLY A 51 4.03 5.76 -16.88
N VAL A 52 3.89 5.19 -15.69
CA VAL A 52 4.69 5.47 -14.49
C VAL A 52 5.39 4.21 -14.02
N GLU A 53 6.47 4.32 -13.26
CA GLU A 53 7.08 3.13 -12.64
C GLU A 53 6.18 2.62 -11.51
N LEU A 54 5.53 1.48 -11.72
CA LEU A 54 4.65 0.86 -10.75
C LEU A 54 5.42 -0.08 -9.84
N LEU A 55 5.33 0.15 -8.53
CA LEU A 55 5.96 -0.65 -7.49
C LEU A 55 4.96 -1.66 -6.94
N LYS A 56 5.24 -2.94 -7.07
CA LYS A 56 4.47 -4.01 -6.45
C LYS A 56 5.39 -5.08 -5.86
N THR A 57 4.86 -5.93 -4.98
CA THR A 57 5.66 -6.95 -4.29
C THR A 57 4.87 -8.26 -4.22
N SER A 58 5.53 -9.36 -4.59
CA SER A 58 4.94 -10.70 -4.61
C SER A 58 5.66 -11.61 -3.60
N CYS A 59 5.09 -11.74 -2.42
CA CYS A 59 5.53 -12.64 -1.34
C CYS A 59 4.44 -12.74 -0.27
N VAL A 60 4.56 -13.71 0.63
CA VAL A 60 3.69 -13.79 1.81
C VAL A 60 3.75 -12.49 2.61
N GLY A 61 2.57 -11.88 2.83
CA GLY A 61 2.44 -10.54 3.40
C GLY A 61 2.31 -9.41 2.36
N GLY A 62 2.56 -9.69 1.08
CA GLY A 62 2.43 -8.74 -0.02
C GLY A 62 3.22 -7.45 0.17
N ALA A 63 2.71 -6.34 -0.38
CA ALA A 63 3.35 -5.03 -0.31
C ALA A 63 3.53 -4.48 1.13
N THR A 64 2.82 -5.02 2.14
CA THR A 64 3.03 -4.62 3.54
C THR A 64 4.46 -4.88 4.03
N MET A 65 5.14 -5.84 3.41
CA MET A 65 6.53 -6.19 3.72
C MET A 65 7.51 -5.04 3.42
N VAL A 66 7.19 -4.16 2.48
CA VAL A 66 8.06 -3.09 1.98
C VAL A 66 7.48 -1.68 2.17
N THR A 67 6.41 -1.52 2.95
CA THR A 67 5.87 -0.19 3.28
C THR A 67 6.73 0.57 4.28
N ALA A 68 6.57 1.89 4.33
CA ALA A 68 7.17 2.73 5.39
C ALA A 68 6.46 2.59 6.76
N GLY A 69 5.44 1.75 6.85
CA GLY A 69 4.68 1.55 8.10
C GLY A 69 3.69 2.66 8.44
N ASN A 70 3.31 3.47 7.47
CA ASN A 70 2.38 4.59 7.66
C ASN A 70 0.94 4.10 7.83
N ALA A 71 0.19 4.71 8.74
CA ALA A 71 -1.14 4.32 9.17
C ALA A 71 -2.12 5.50 9.12
N VAL A 72 -2.34 6.04 7.94
CA VAL A 72 -3.26 7.18 7.73
C VAL A 72 -4.65 6.67 7.42
N ARG A 73 -5.68 7.24 8.05
CA ARG A 73 -7.08 6.99 7.67
C ARG A 73 -7.39 7.66 6.35
N THR A 74 -7.92 6.92 5.39
CA THR A 74 -8.19 7.42 4.04
C THR A 74 -9.58 7.01 3.54
N CYS A 75 -10.14 7.76 2.59
CA CYS A 75 -11.39 7.45 1.90
C CYS A 75 -12.65 7.30 2.77
N GLN A 76 -12.62 7.63 4.08
CA GLN A 76 -13.73 7.44 5.01
C GLN A 76 -15.03 8.07 4.51
N HIS A 77 -14.96 9.36 4.11
CA HIS A 77 -16.13 10.09 3.63
C HIS A 77 -16.72 9.44 2.37
N THR A 78 -15.90 9.15 1.37
CA THR A 78 -16.33 8.55 0.10
C THR A 78 -16.93 7.17 0.30
N LEU A 79 -16.30 6.33 1.14
CA LEU A 79 -16.82 5.00 1.48
C LEU A 79 -18.17 5.10 2.18
N LYS A 80 -18.33 6.04 3.11
CA LYS A 80 -19.59 6.27 3.82
C LYS A 80 -20.72 6.72 2.87
N MET A 81 -20.41 7.57 1.88
CA MET A 81 -21.38 7.97 0.85
C MET A 81 -21.84 6.78 -0.01
N LEU A 82 -21.00 5.75 -0.18
CA LEU A 82 -21.33 4.48 -0.85
C LEU A 82 -21.97 3.44 0.09
N GLY A 83 -22.33 3.82 1.31
CA GLY A 83 -22.96 2.93 2.29
C GLY A 83 -21.99 2.02 3.03
N VAL A 84 -20.70 2.28 2.95
CA VAL A 84 -19.64 1.50 3.62
C VAL A 84 -19.03 2.32 4.75
N ASP A 85 -19.62 2.27 5.93
CA ASP A 85 -19.08 2.89 7.15
C ASP A 85 -18.07 1.93 7.80
N ILE A 86 -16.83 2.38 7.99
CA ILE A 86 -15.71 1.61 8.56
C ILE A 86 -15.06 2.27 9.79
N GLU A 87 -15.69 3.29 10.36
CA GLU A 87 -15.12 4.04 11.50
C GLU A 87 -14.77 3.10 12.66
N LYS A 88 -15.71 2.21 13.00
CA LYS A 88 -15.51 1.22 14.06
C LYS A 88 -14.33 0.28 13.76
N GLU A 89 -14.25 -0.19 12.52
CA GLU A 89 -13.17 -1.06 12.09
C GLU A 89 -11.81 -0.35 12.07
N LEU A 90 -11.78 0.94 11.72
CA LEU A 90 -10.56 1.76 11.80
C LEU A 90 -10.07 1.87 13.25
N ASP A 91 -10.96 2.20 14.20
CA ASP A 91 -10.62 2.27 15.63
C ASP A 91 -10.09 0.93 16.17
N GLU A 92 -10.69 -0.18 15.77
CA GLU A 92 -10.24 -1.51 16.16
C GLU A 92 -8.89 -1.86 15.53
N VAL A 93 -8.68 -1.53 14.27
CA VAL A 93 -7.42 -1.82 13.55
C VAL A 93 -6.28 -0.97 14.09
N GLU A 94 -6.51 0.30 14.41
CA GLU A 94 -5.49 1.14 15.05
C GLU A 94 -5.00 0.54 16.38
N LYS A 95 -5.92 0.01 17.18
CA LYS A 95 -5.58 -0.72 18.42
C LYS A 95 -4.85 -2.03 18.14
N ASP A 96 -5.35 -2.85 17.20
CA ASP A 96 -4.77 -4.14 16.82
C ASP A 96 -3.33 -3.99 16.29
N LEU A 97 -3.06 -2.91 15.55
CA LEU A 97 -1.76 -2.62 14.94
C LEU A 97 -0.87 -1.70 15.81
N ASN A 98 -1.35 -1.30 16.98
CA ASN A 98 -0.68 -0.34 17.87
C ASN A 98 -0.23 0.92 17.12
N VAL A 99 -1.18 1.57 16.41
CA VAL A 99 -0.91 2.76 15.59
C VAL A 99 -0.61 3.95 16.49
N ASN A 100 0.58 4.51 16.35
CA ASN A 100 1.02 5.70 17.09
C ASN A 100 2.05 6.49 16.27
N ALA A 101 2.19 7.78 16.58
CA ALA A 101 3.39 8.52 16.17
C ALA A 101 4.62 7.96 16.91
N LEU A 102 5.75 7.90 16.23
CA LEU A 102 6.99 7.49 16.87
C LEU A 102 7.47 8.59 17.86
N PRO A 103 8.19 8.21 18.93
CA PRO A 103 8.75 9.16 19.88
C PRO A 103 9.87 10.02 19.23
N ASP A 104 10.16 11.18 19.80
CA ASP A 104 11.12 12.16 19.26
C ASP A 104 12.53 11.60 19.04
N SER A 105 12.92 10.59 19.79
CA SER A 105 14.18 9.86 19.62
C SER A 105 14.31 9.14 18.27
N HIS A 106 13.21 8.97 17.53
CA HIS A 106 13.18 8.35 16.19
C HIS A 106 13.17 9.38 15.05
N PHE A 107 13.18 10.67 15.39
CA PHE A 107 13.29 11.76 14.41
C PHE A 107 14.75 12.18 14.31
N GLY A 108 15.36 11.88 13.18
CA GLY A 108 16.72 12.29 12.91
C GLY A 108 16.81 13.75 12.47
N GLU A 109 18.02 14.25 12.27
CA GLU A 109 18.30 15.64 11.92
C GLU A 109 17.64 16.07 10.61
N GLY A 110 17.66 15.20 9.57
CA GLY A 110 17.05 15.50 8.28
C GLY A 110 15.55 15.69 8.38
N THR A 111 14.86 14.78 9.09
CA THR A 111 13.41 14.90 9.32
C THR A 111 13.07 16.17 10.11
N LYS A 112 13.81 16.49 11.17
CA LYS A 112 13.60 17.70 11.98
C LYS A 112 13.77 18.96 11.14
N ARG A 113 14.86 19.08 10.36
CA ARG A 113 15.08 20.21 9.46
C ARG A 113 13.95 20.42 8.46
N VAL A 114 13.41 19.33 7.89
CA VAL A 114 12.25 19.42 6.99
C VAL A 114 11.01 19.93 7.74
N MET A 115 10.78 19.48 8.98
CA MET A 115 9.65 19.93 9.80
C MET A 115 9.79 21.40 10.16
N ASP A 116 10.92 21.78 10.72
CA ASP A 116 11.20 23.18 11.15
C ASP A 116 11.11 24.15 9.96
N ALA A 117 11.67 23.77 8.80
CA ALA A 117 11.61 24.56 7.58
C ALA A 117 10.19 24.70 7.03
N ALA A 118 9.39 23.63 7.06
CA ALA A 118 8.00 23.69 6.63
C ALA A 118 7.17 24.60 7.55
N GLU A 119 7.35 24.49 8.87
CA GLU A 119 6.67 25.35 9.86
C GLU A 119 7.09 26.82 9.71
N SER A 120 8.37 27.12 9.47
CA SER A 120 8.85 28.48 9.22
C SER A 120 8.24 29.13 7.97
N LEU A 121 7.89 28.30 6.97
CA LEU A 121 7.19 28.72 5.76
C LEU A 121 5.65 28.75 5.92
N GLY A 122 5.14 28.48 7.13
CA GLY A 122 3.71 28.56 7.44
C GLY A 122 2.91 27.30 7.11
N PHE A 123 3.56 26.18 6.84
CA PHE A 123 2.87 24.91 6.62
C PHE A 123 2.63 24.16 7.93
N GLU A 124 1.46 23.54 8.06
CA GLU A 124 1.16 22.64 9.17
C GLU A 124 1.83 21.28 8.95
N VAL A 125 2.65 20.85 9.92
CA VAL A 125 3.36 19.57 9.88
C VAL A 125 2.93 18.69 11.05
N GLN A 126 2.67 17.43 10.75
CA GLN A 126 2.26 16.43 11.75
C GLN A 126 3.25 15.26 11.77
N LYS A 127 3.41 14.63 12.93
CA LYS A 127 4.09 13.34 13.02
C LYS A 127 3.25 12.28 12.31
N MET A 128 3.90 11.51 11.43
CA MET A 128 3.22 10.45 10.70
C MET A 128 2.77 9.33 11.64
N PRO A 129 1.47 8.98 11.72
CA PRO A 129 1.04 7.79 12.46
C PRO A 129 1.57 6.52 11.77
N LYS A 130 2.06 5.56 12.57
CA LYS A 130 2.70 4.35 12.08
C LYS A 130 2.29 3.11 12.85
N PHE A 131 2.25 1.97 12.16
CA PHE A 131 2.14 0.64 12.77
C PHE A 131 3.55 0.05 12.99
N ILE A 132 4.40 0.79 13.71
CA ILE A 132 5.78 0.42 14.04
C ILE A 132 5.95 0.39 15.56
N ASP A 133 6.47 -0.71 16.07
CA ASP A 133 6.85 -0.83 17.48
C ASP A 133 8.16 -0.03 17.72
N PRO A 134 8.10 1.09 18.47
CA PRO A 134 9.28 1.93 18.72
C PRO A 134 10.35 1.22 19.54
N THR A 135 10.00 0.21 20.34
CA THR A 135 10.98 -0.52 21.16
C THR A 135 11.87 -1.43 20.33
N LEU A 136 11.36 -1.94 19.21
CA LEU A 136 12.08 -2.77 18.25
C LEU A 136 12.72 -1.95 17.12
N CYS A 137 12.18 -0.77 16.83
CA CYS A 137 12.65 0.07 15.74
C CYS A 137 14.01 0.69 16.05
N LYS A 138 15.00 0.38 15.25
CA LYS A 138 16.28 1.08 15.20
C LYS A 138 16.32 1.86 13.89
N PRO A 139 16.36 3.20 13.92
CA PRO A 139 16.41 4.03 12.73
C PRO A 139 17.52 3.56 11.78
N CYS A 140 17.18 3.24 10.53
CA CYS A 140 18.12 2.62 9.59
C CYS A 140 17.83 2.90 8.11
N GLY A 141 16.78 3.66 7.79
CA GLY A 141 16.39 3.99 6.42
C GLY A 141 15.78 2.86 5.59
N LYS A 142 15.67 1.64 6.12
CA LYS A 142 15.34 0.44 5.32
C LYS A 142 13.87 0.04 5.31
N CYS A 143 12.94 0.92 5.69
CA CYS A 143 11.53 0.56 5.79
C CYS A 143 10.95 0.01 4.49
N ALA A 144 11.26 0.63 3.35
CA ALA A 144 10.81 0.22 2.02
C ALA A 144 11.55 -1.01 1.45
N PHE A 145 12.59 -1.50 2.10
CA PHE A 145 13.35 -2.69 1.68
C PHE A 145 13.05 -3.94 2.51
N GLY A 146 12.15 -3.79 3.48
CA GLY A 146 11.88 -4.80 4.50
C GLY A 146 12.61 -4.49 5.81
N CYS A 147 11.88 -4.59 6.92
CA CYS A 147 12.40 -4.20 8.23
C CYS A 147 13.41 -5.22 8.77
N PRO A 148 14.69 -4.86 8.97
CA PRO A 148 15.68 -5.79 9.50
C PRO A 148 15.43 -6.19 10.96
N ASN A 149 14.71 -5.35 11.71
CA ASN A 149 14.39 -5.57 13.13
C ASN A 149 12.97 -6.11 13.35
N ASP A 150 12.23 -6.37 12.27
CA ASP A 150 10.83 -6.81 12.30
C ASP A 150 9.90 -5.93 13.17
N ALA A 151 10.24 -4.65 13.28
CA ALA A 151 9.57 -3.69 14.13
C ALA A 151 8.20 -3.24 13.62
N LYS A 152 7.94 -3.31 12.31
CA LYS A 152 6.66 -2.89 11.75
C LYS A 152 5.68 -4.05 11.63
N TRP A 153 4.38 -3.75 11.71
CA TRP A 153 3.36 -4.72 11.32
C TRP A 153 3.44 -5.02 9.82
N THR A 154 3.16 -6.27 9.47
CA THR A 154 3.07 -6.77 8.09
C THR A 154 1.99 -7.86 8.02
N GLY A 155 1.38 -8.05 6.84
CA GLY A 155 0.43 -9.14 6.61
C GLY A 155 0.99 -10.52 6.95
N SER A 156 2.30 -10.72 6.82
CA SER A 156 2.95 -11.99 7.20
C SER A 156 2.80 -12.32 8.69
N LYS A 157 2.71 -11.31 9.58
CA LYS A 157 2.44 -11.55 11.01
C LYS A 157 1.04 -12.12 11.22
N TYR A 158 0.05 -11.61 10.48
CA TYR A 158 -1.30 -12.18 10.52
C TYR A 158 -1.34 -13.58 9.89
N VAL A 159 -0.59 -13.82 8.81
CA VAL A 159 -0.46 -15.16 8.22
C VAL A 159 0.11 -16.16 9.22
N GLU A 160 1.11 -15.80 10.00
CA GLU A 160 1.63 -16.67 11.08
C GLU A 160 0.61 -16.85 12.22
N GLU A 161 -0.18 -15.83 12.53
CA GLU A 161 -1.26 -15.93 13.53
C GLU A 161 -2.35 -16.93 13.08
N VAL A 162 -2.82 -16.84 11.81
CA VAL A 162 -3.89 -17.71 11.30
C VAL A 162 -3.48 -19.17 11.17
N LYS A 163 -2.21 -19.46 10.89
CA LYS A 163 -1.68 -20.84 10.96
C LYS A 163 -1.89 -21.46 12.33
N ARG A 164 -1.71 -20.67 13.40
CA ARG A 164 -1.96 -21.13 14.78
C ARG A 164 -3.43 -21.38 15.05
N TYR A 165 -4.34 -20.76 14.33
CA TYR A 165 -5.79 -21.03 14.38
C TYR A 165 -6.23 -22.18 13.46
N GLY A 166 -5.30 -22.83 12.75
CA GLY A 166 -5.56 -23.98 11.90
C GLY A 166 -5.81 -23.66 10.42
N ALA A 167 -5.65 -22.40 9.98
CA ALA A 167 -5.74 -22.07 8.57
C ALA A 167 -4.59 -22.69 7.76
N LYS A 168 -4.90 -23.12 6.54
CA LYS A 168 -3.90 -23.60 5.58
C LYS A 168 -3.31 -22.42 4.81
N VAL A 169 -2.01 -22.45 4.56
CA VAL A 169 -1.32 -21.46 3.73
C VAL A 169 -0.50 -22.18 2.68
N VAL A 170 -0.74 -21.85 1.42
CA VAL A 170 -0.09 -22.45 0.25
C VAL A 170 0.59 -21.32 -0.52
N ASP A 171 1.88 -21.17 -0.33
CA ASP A 171 2.71 -20.17 -1.01
C ASP A 171 3.34 -20.71 -2.30
N GLY A 172 3.95 -19.82 -3.12
CA GLY A 172 4.52 -20.20 -4.41
C GLY A 172 3.49 -20.72 -5.42
N THR A 173 2.20 -20.38 -5.23
CA THR A 173 1.09 -20.98 -5.97
C THR A 173 0.23 -19.87 -6.61
N PRO A 174 0.47 -19.50 -7.88
CA PRO A 174 -0.33 -18.50 -8.57
C PRO A 174 -1.71 -19.06 -8.93
N VAL A 175 -2.77 -18.42 -8.46
CA VAL A 175 -4.14 -18.71 -8.95
C VAL A 175 -4.29 -18.14 -10.36
N THR A 176 -4.77 -18.97 -11.28
CA THR A 176 -4.88 -18.63 -12.70
C THR A 176 -6.32 -18.49 -13.16
N GLU A 177 -7.28 -19.13 -12.47
CA GLU A 177 -8.68 -19.20 -12.89
C GLU A 177 -9.62 -19.28 -11.69
N LEU A 178 -10.82 -18.71 -11.83
CA LEU A 178 -11.95 -18.87 -10.91
C LEU A 178 -12.87 -19.96 -11.46
N MET A 179 -13.27 -20.89 -10.60
CA MET A 179 -14.23 -21.93 -10.93
C MET A 179 -15.63 -21.39 -10.63
N VAL A 180 -16.42 -21.13 -11.67
CA VAL A 180 -17.78 -20.59 -11.56
C VAL A 180 -18.78 -21.60 -12.13
N GLN A 181 -19.87 -21.84 -11.40
CA GLN A 181 -20.99 -22.69 -11.82
C GLN A 181 -22.29 -21.95 -11.52
N ASP A 182 -23.16 -21.78 -12.50
CA ASP A 182 -24.47 -21.13 -12.36
C ASP A 182 -24.41 -19.78 -11.60
N VAL A 183 -23.48 -18.89 -12.01
CA VAL A 183 -23.26 -17.57 -11.40
C VAL A 183 -22.87 -17.66 -9.91
N LYS A 184 -22.37 -18.78 -9.45
CA LYS A 184 -21.86 -19.02 -8.12
C LYS A 184 -20.42 -19.48 -8.16
N ILE A 185 -19.60 -18.99 -7.22
CA ILE A 185 -18.22 -19.47 -7.09
C ILE A 185 -18.20 -20.92 -6.59
N ALA A 186 -17.30 -21.74 -7.15
CA ALA A 186 -17.09 -23.14 -6.77
C ALA A 186 -15.63 -23.40 -6.34
N GLY A 187 -14.73 -22.42 -6.48
CA GLY A 187 -13.33 -22.53 -6.09
C GLY A 187 -12.38 -21.78 -7.01
N VAL A 188 -11.10 -22.14 -6.95
CA VAL A 188 -10.05 -21.57 -7.79
C VAL A 188 -9.11 -22.65 -8.34
N LYS A 189 -8.40 -22.33 -9.46
CA LYS A 189 -7.36 -23.20 -10.03
C LYS A 189 -5.98 -22.55 -10.02
N SER A 190 -4.97 -23.37 -9.89
CA SER A 190 -3.56 -23.02 -10.09
C SER A 190 -2.96 -24.08 -11.04
N GLY A 191 -2.93 -23.78 -12.34
CA GLY A 191 -2.66 -24.77 -13.35
C GLY A 191 -3.70 -25.91 -13.32
N GLU A 192 -3.24 -27.15 -13.20
CA GLU A 192 -4.12 -28.33 -13.08
C GLU A 192 -4.66 -28.56 -11.64
N ARG A 193 -4.12 -27.85 -10.65
CA ARG A 193 -4.53 -28.03 -9.26
C ARG A 193 -5.77 -27.22 -8.94
N GLU A 194 -6.81 -27.89 -8.44
CA GLU A 194 -8.07 -27.30 -8.03
C GLU A 194 -8.15 -27.12 -6.50
N PHE A 195 -8.78 -26.03 -6.08
CA PHE A 195 -9.08 -25.71 -4.69
C PHE A 195 -10.57 -25.40 -4.59
N PRO A 196 -11.42 -26.42 -4.37
CA PRO A 196 -12.87 -26.22 -4.21
C PRO A 196 -13.17 -25.32 -3.00
N ALA A 197 -14.11 -24.40 -3.16
CA ALA A 197 -14.53 -23.49 -2.11
C ALA A 197 -15.99 -23.06 -2.28
N ASP A 198 -16.65 -22.85 -1.14
CA ASP A 198 -18.01 -22.29 -1.09
C ASP A 198 -17.98 -20.77 -1.19
N LYS A 199 -16.88 -20.14 -0.73
CA LYS A 199 -16.62 -18.70 -0.84
C LYS A 199 -15.16 -18.47 -1.25
N VAL A 200 -14.93 -17.47 -2.10
CA VAL A 200 -13.59 -17.03 -2.53
C VAL A 200 -13.44 -15.53 -2.26
N ILE A 201 -12.34 -15.16 -1.63
CA ILE A 201 -11.98 -13.76 -1.41
C ILE A 201 -10.73 -13.45 -2.23
N LEU A 202 -10.86 -12.58 -3.23
CA LEU A 202 -9.72 -12.06 -4.00
C LEU A 202 -9.04 -10.94 -3.21
N ALA A 203 -7.75 -11.08 -2.99
CA ALA A 203 -6.89 -10.11 -2.33
C ALA A 203 -5.50 -10.05 -2.98
N SER A 204 -5.48 -10.24 -4.32
CA SER A 204 -4.26 -10.33 -5.14
C SER A 204 -3.71 -8.95 -5.54
N GLY A 205 -4.37 -7.86 -5.09
CA GLY A 205 -4.02 -6.48 -5.40
C GLY A 205 -4.58 -5.99 -6.73
N ALA A 206 -4.59 -4.67 -6.92
CA ALA A 206 -5.32 -3.99 -7.99
C ALA A 206 -4.83 -4.30 -9.43
N ILE A 207 -3.76 -5.06 -9.59
CA ILE A 207 -3.31 -5.51 -10.91
C ILE A 207 -3.73 -6.95 -11.19
N GLU A 208 -3.64 -7.85 -10.23
CA GLU A 208 -3.94 -9.26 -10.46
C GLU A 208 -5.42 -9.60 -10.22
N THR A 209 -6.07 -8.93 -9.26
CA THR A 209 -7.50 -9.13 -8.97
C THR A 209 -8.40 -8.88 -10.19
N PRO A 210 -8.29 -7.73 -10.93
CA PRO A 210 -9.15 -7.52 -12.10
C PRO A 210 -8.90 -8.54 -13.21
N LYS A 211 -7.69 -9.05 -13.39
CA LYS A 211 -7.40 -10.09 -14.39
C LYS A 211 -8.16 -11.38 -14.09
N LEU A 212 -8.25 -11.78 -12.82
CA LEU A 212 -9.02 -12.96 -12.41
C LEU A 212 -10.52 -12.73 -12.62
N LEU A 213 -11.02 -11.53 -12.29
CA LEU A 213 -12.41 -11.15 -12.51
C LEU A 213 -12.78 -11.15 -13.99
N GLN A 214 -11.95 -10.56 -14.86
CA GLN A 214 -12.14 -10.56 -16.32
C GLN A 214 -12.19 -11.96 -16.91
N ARG A 215 -11.32 -12.86 -16.45
CA ARG A 215 -11.36 -14.29 -16.90
C ARG A 215 -12.65 -15.00 -16.51
N ALA A 216 -13.29 -14.55 -15.43
CA ALA A 216 -14.61 -15.03 -15.01
C ALA A 216 -15.78 -14.30 -15.68
N GLY A 217 -15.52 -13.40 -16.63
CA GLY A 217 -16.54 -12.67 -17.39
C GLY A 217 -17.01 -11.36 -16.76
N LEU A 218 -16.39 -10.92 -15.64
CA LEU A 218 -16.76 -9.69 -14.96
C LEU A 218 -16.07 -8.46 -15.59
N ASN A 219 -16.80 -7.34 -15.64
CA ASN A 219 -16.26 -6.07 -16.14
C ASN A 219 -15.47 -5.37 -15.01
N ALA A 220 -14.17 -5.62 -14.95
CA ALA A 220 -13.22 -5.03 -13.99
C ALA A 220 -11.97 -4.53 -14.72
N GLY A 221 -11.13 -3.75 -14.04
CA GLY A 221 -9.84 -3.30 -14.57
C GLY A 221 -9.80 -1.85 -15.02
N GLU A 222 -10.94 -1.15 -15.07
CA GLU A 222 -11.00 0.30 -15.27
C GLU A 222 -10.67 1.05 -13.98
N ASN A 223 -10.50 2.39 -14.09
CA ASN A 223 -10.27 3.29 -12.96
C ASN A 223 -8.99 3.01 -12.15
N LEU A 224 -7.93 2.51 -12.78
CA LEU A 224 -6.65 2.35 -12.12
C LEU A 224 -6.08 3.72 -11.73
N PHE A 225 -5.87 3.93 -10.45
CA PHE A 225 -5.02 4.96 -9.87
C PHE A 225 -3.79 4.31 -9.20
N VAL A 226 -2.77 5.09 -8.86
CA VAL A 226 -1.53 4.56 -8.25
C VAL A 226 -0.97 5.42 -7.12
N ASP A 227 -1.64 6.52 -6.74
CA ASP A 227 -1.10 7.57 -5.87
C ASP A 227 0.29 8.00 -6.36
N THR A 228 0.30 8.60 -7.53
CA THR A 228 1.53 9.02 -8.22
C THR A 228 2.38 9.91 -7.33
N PHE A 229 3.69 9.68 -7.34
CA PHE A 229 4.63 10.49 -6.56
C PHE A 229 5.95 10.69 -7.28
N VAL A 230 6.63 11.77 -6.93
CA VAL A 230 8.03 12.03 -7.18
C VAL A 230 8.76 12.25 -5.86
N THR A 231 10.08 12.10 -5.84
CA THR A 231 10.90 12.55 -4.71
C THR A 231 11.74 13.72 -5.18
N VAL A 232 11.51 14.88 -4.61
CA VAL A 232 12.34 16.08 -4.79
C VAL A 232 13.43 16.06 -3.73
N GLY A 233 14.66 16.39 -4.08
CA GLY A 233 15.75 16.46 -3.11
C GLY A 233 17.00 17.09 -3.70
N GLY A 234 18.00 17.25 -2.84
CA GLY A 234 19.28 17.83 -3.19
C GLY A 234 20.33 17.57 -2.11
N MET A 235 21.47 18.20 -2.25
CA MET A 235 22.62 17.98 -1.37
C MET A 235 22.56 18.86 -0.11
N LEU A 236 22.65 18.20 1.03
CA LEU A 236 22.94 18.79 2.33
C LEU A 236 24.04 17.94 2.98
N LYS A 237 25.27 18.41 2.90
CA LYS A 237 26.46 17.63 3.24
C LYS A 237 26.42 17.05 4.66
N GLY A 238 26.57 15.74 4.76
CA GLY A 238 26.70 15.03 6.03
C GLY A 238 25.41 14.89 6.83
N ILE A 239 24.23 15.11 6.20
CA ILE A 239 22.92 15.04 6.87
C ILE A 239 22.55 13.61 7.34
N LYS A 240 23.07 12.57 6.69
CA LYS A 240 22.84 11.15 7.00
C LYS A 240 21.36 10.73 7.04
N PHE A 241 20.51 11.43 6.32
CA PHE A 241 19.07 11.19 6.27
C PHE A 241 18.71 9.78 5.77
N ASN A 242 19.58 9.16 4.97
CA ASN A 242 19.46 7.77 4.53
C ASN A 242 19.42 6.73 5.66
N LYS A 243 19.75 7.12 6.90
CA LYS A 243 19.71 6.25 8.09
C LYS A 243 18.52 6.53 9.01
N GLU A 244 17.64 7.47 8.65
CA GLU A 244 16.48 7.82 9.45
C GLU A 244 15.26 6.95 9.16
N VAL A 245 14.26 7.00 10.03
CA VAL A 245 12.94 6.43 9.75
C VAL A 245 12.30 7.22 8.62
N GLN A 246 12.01 6.57 7.52
CA GLN A 246 11.46 7.22 6.34
C GLN A 246 10.01 7.65 6.55
N MET A 247 9.62 8.80 5.95
CA MET A 247 8.26 9.32 5.97
C MET A 247 7.73 9.47 7.41
N ASN A 248 8.54 10.02 8.33
CA ASN A 248 8.19 10.12 9.74
C ASN A 248 7.38 11.38 10.08
N ALA A 249 7.26 12.31 9.12
CA ALA A 249 6.41 13.48 9.18
C ALA A 249 5.44 13.51 7.97
N LEU A 250 4.35 14.26 8.13
CA LEU A 250 3.27 14.39 7.16
C LEU A 250 2.88 15.87 7.06
N LEU A 251 2.89 16.42 5.85
CA LEU A 251 2.33 17.70 5.49
C LEU A 251 1.25 17.47 4.42
N LYS A 252 0.06 18.05 4.59
CA LYS A 252 -1.02 18.02 3.62
C LYS A 252 -1.24 19.40 3.03
N HIS A 253 -1.37 19.46 1.70
CA HIS A 253 -1.71 20.68 0.98
C HIS A 253 -2.68 20.33 -0.16
N GLY A 254 -3.97 20.55 0.06
CA GLY A 254 -5.00 20.08 -0.88
C GLY A 254 -4.93 18.57 -1.12
N ASP A 255 -4.85 18.20 -2.39
CA ASP A 255 -4.70 16.82 -2.85
C ASP A 255 -3.22 16.36 -2.95
N VAL A 256 -2.30 17.12 -2.35
CA VAL A 256 -0.87 16.80 -2.26
C VAL A 256 -0.47 16.44 -0.84
N VAL A 257 0.32 15.38 -0.71
CA VAL A 257 0.93 14.95 0.56
C VAL A 257 2.44 14.98 0.40
N LEU A 258 3.13 15.66 1.34
CA LEU A 258 4.58 15.69 1.40
C LEU A 258 5.06 14.94 2.66
N ALA A 259 6.17 14.20 2.51
CA ALA A 259 6.79 13.46 3.60
C ALA A 259 8.31 13.37 3.39
N PRO A 260 9.13 13.49 4.44
CA PRO A 260 10.57 13.26 4.33
C PRO A 260 10.87 11.87 3.77
N HIS A 261 11.57 11.80 2.64
CA HIS A 261 11.82 10.55 1.93
C HIS A 261 13.18 10.55 1.24
N PHE A 262 13.99 9.54 1.55
CA PHE A 262 15.27 9.30 0.90
C PHE A 262 15.08 8.42 -0.35
N SER A 263 15.76 8.78 -1.44
CA SER A 263 15.80 7.99 -2.67
C SER A 263 17.23 7.87 -3.19
N GLU A 264 17.70 6.66 -3.43
CA GLU A 264 19.00 6.37 -4.04
C GLU A 264 19.10 6.97 -5.45
N ILE A 265 17.98 7.09 -6.18
CA ILE A 265 17.93 7.71 -7.51
C ILE A 265 18.44 9.16 -7.48
N LEU A 266 18.22 9.89 -6.38
CA LEU A 266 18.76 11.25 -6.24
C LEU A 266 20.28 11.24 -6.09
N VAL A 267 20.85 10.24 -5.41
CA VAL A 267 22.32 10.07 -5.32
C VAL A 267 22.90 9.89 -6.73
N ASP A 268 22.32 9.00 -7.52
CA ASP A 268 22.77 8.71 -8.89
C ASP A 268 22.70 9.98 -9.77
N LYS A 269 21.58 10.73 -9.69
CA LYS A 269 21.40 11.98 -10.46
C LYS A 269 22.41 13.08 -10.08
N LEU A 270 22.86 13.09 -8.83
CA LEU A 270 23.75 14.10 -8.29
C LEU A 270 25.21 13.70 -8.23
N GLN A 271 25.58 12.55 -8.83
CA GLN A 271 26.98 12.10 -8.88
C GLN A 271 27.94 13.16 -9.49
N GLY A 272 27.49 13.90 -10.51
CA GLY A 272 28.24 14.98 -11.13
C GLY A 272 28.59 16.14 -10.18
N TYR A 273 27.85 16.27 -9.06
CA TYR A 273 28.14 17.22 -7.97
C TYR A 273 28.93 16.60 -6.83
N GLY A 274 29.37 15.35 -6.97
CA GLY A 274 30.10 14.61 -5.94
C GLY A 274 29.24 14.12 -4.78
N ALA A 275 27.92 13.96 -4.99
CA ALA A 275 26.99 13.52 -3.99
C ALA A 275 27.32 12.10 -3.48
N LYS A 276 27.23 11.94 -2.15
CA LYS A 276 27.26 10.65 -1.48
C LYS A 276 25.88 10.36 -0.89
N THR A 277 25.59 9.10 -0.65
CA THR A 277 24.32 8.64 -0.04
C THR A 277 23.97 9.40 1.26
N GLU A 278 25.00 9.78 2.05
CA GLU A 278 24.83 10.50 3.31
C GLU A 278 24.57 12.00 3.16
N ASP A 279 24.67 12.55 1.94
CA ASP A 279 24.57 13.97 1.66
C ASP A 279 23.20 14.37 1.07
N ILE A 280 22.28 13.43 0.91
CA ILE A 280 20.99 13.70 0.29
C ILE A 280 19.90 13.91 1.35
N LEU A 281 19.18 15.03 1.21
CA LEU A 281 17.90 15.27 1.87
C LEU A 281 16.81 15.32 0.80
N GLY A 282 15.65 14.69 1.07
CA GLY A 282 14.59 14.63 0.10
C GLY A 282 13.20 14.60 0.73
N ILE A 283 12.21 15.00 -0.07
CA ILE A 283 10.80 15.03 0.25
C ILE A 283 10.06 14.29 -0.86
N MET A 284 9.25 13.29 -0.50
CA MET A 284 8.27 12.68 -1.40
C MET A 284 7.10 13.65 -1.57
N VAL A 285 6.75 13.91 -2.81
CA VAL A 285 5.55 14.63 -3.24
C VAL A 285 4.62 13.60 -3.82
N LYS A 286 3.56 13.27 -3.10
CA LYS A 286 2.52 12.31 -3.51
C LYS A 286 1.23 13.06 -3.79
N ILE A 287 0.54 12.69 -4.86
CA ILE A 287 -0.75 13.28 -5.23
C ILE A 287 -1.87 12.26 -5.13
N LYS A 288 -3.09 12.75 -5.01
CA LYS A 288 -4.31 12.00 -5.24
C LYS A 288 -4.60 12.03 -6.73
N ASP A 289 -4.00 11.09 -7.48
CA ASP A 289 -4.07 11.06 -8.92
C ASP A 289 -5.44 10.65 -9.45
N GLU A 290 -5.77 11.12 -10.67
CA GLU A 290 -7.01 10.72 -11.34
C GLU A 290 -6.99 9.22 -11.70
N ALA A 291 -8.13 8.56 -11.56
CA ALA A 291 -8.31 7.14 -11.83
C ALA A 291 -8.42 6.87 -13.35
N SER A 292 -7.42 7.31 -14.12
CA SER A 292 -7.38 7.30 -15.60
C SER A 292 -6.72 6.06 -16.21
N GLY A 293 -6.17 5.17 -15.37
CA GLY A 293 -5.49 3.97 -15.85
C GLY A 293 -6.40 2.76 -16.02
N THR A 294 -5.87 1.72 -16.65
CA THR A 294 -6.59 0.46 -16.93
C THR A 294 -5.70 -0.76 -16.74
N VAL A 295 -6.35 -1.88 -16.41
CA VAL A 295 -5.80 -3.23 -16.45
C VAL A 295 -6.69 -4.07 -17.34
N MET A 296 -6.23 -4.39 -18.56
CA MET A 296 -6.98 -5.17 -19.55
C MET A 296 -6.17 -6.39 -19.97
N GLY A 297 -6.54 -7.57 -19.47
CA GLY A 297 -5.73 -8.78 -19.59
C GLY A 297 -4.33 -8.55 -19.02
N ASP A 298 -3.30 -8.73 -19.83
CA ASP A 298 -1.91 -8.48 -19.43
C ASP A 298 -1.44 -7.04 -19.67
N SER A 299 -2.24 -6.23 -20.35
CA SER A 299 -1.95 -4.81 -20.59
C SER A 299 -2.33 -3.98 -19.37
N VAL A 300 -1.37 -3.20 -18.87
CA VAL A 300 -1.59 -2.22 -17.79
C VAL A 300 -1.11 -0.88 -18.29
N THR A 301 -1.97 0.14 -18.17
CA THR A 301 -1.63 1.51 -18.57
C THR A 301 -2.00 2.50 -17.48
N LYS A 302 -1.12 3.46 -17.22
CA LYS A 302 -1.38 4.58 -16.31
C LYS A 302 -0.50 5.75 -16.68
N TYR A 303 -1.13 6.79 -17.22
CA TYR A 303 -0.47 8.04 -17.54
C TYR A 303 -0.94 9.15 -16.61
N SER A 304 -0.05 10.09 -16.30
CA SER A 304 -0.43 11.30 -15.59
C SER A 304 -1.31 12.17 -16.50
N THR A 305 -2.41 12.65 -15.95
CA THR A 305 -3.29 13.60 -16.63
C THR A 305 -2.73 15.02 -16.51
N ALA A 306 -3.34 16.01 -17.17
CA ALA A 306 -2.95 17.41 -17.01
C ALA A 306 -3.07 17.85 -15.54
N HIS A 307 -4.17 17.45 -14.86
CA HIS A 307 -4.37 17.73 -13.42
C HIS A 307 -3.31 17.07 -12.54
N ASP A 308 -2.96 15.81 -12.80
CA ASP A 308 -1.87 15.12 -12.08
C ASP A 308 -0.54 15.89 -12.22
N VAL A 309 -0.23 16.39 -13.42
CA VAL A 309 1.00 17.17 -13.69
C VAL A 309 0.98 18.49 -12.93
N GLU A 310 -0.16 19.20 -12.89
CA GLU A 310 -0.32 20.44 -12.12
C GLU A 310 -0.07 20.20 -10.62
N LEU A 311 -0.68 19.16 -10.02
CA LEU A 311 -0.48 18.80 -8.62
C LEU A 311 0.97 18.40 -8.31
N LEU A 312 1.61 17.64 -9.21
CA LEU A 312 3.03 17.27 -9.05
C LEU A 312 3.95 18.50 -9.14
N ALA A 313 3.65 19.44 -10.03
CA ALA A 313 4.44 20.67 -10.17
C ALA A 313 4.30 21.56 -8.93
N GLU A 314 3.06 21.79 -8.46
CA GLU A 314 2.78 22.54 -7.22
C GLU A 314 3.49 21.94 -6.01
N GLY A 315 3.29 20.64 -5.77
CA GLY A 315 3.92 19.93 -4.65
C GLY A 315 5.45 19.93 -4.74
N SER A 316 6.01 19.85 -5.97
CA SER A 316 7.46 19.91 -6.17
C SER A 316 8.02 21.31 -5.87
N ALA A 317 7.28 22.37 -6.20
CA ALA A 317 7.66 23.74 -5.85
C ALA A 317 7.68 23.94 -4.31
N ILE A 318 6.63 23.44 -3.63
CA ILE A 318 6.56 23.48 -2.16
C ILE A 318 7.74 22.69 -1.55
N ALA A 319 8.00 21.47 -2.03
CA ALA A 319 9.11 20.64 -1.55
C ALA A 319 10.47 21.32 -1.78
N GLY A 320 10.67 21.97 -2.94
CA GLY A 320 11.88 22.72 -3.25
C GLY A 320 12.10 23.90 -2.30
N SER A 321 11.05 24.64 -1.96
CA SER A 321 11.10 25.76 -1.01
C SER A 321 11.46 25.24 0.40
N ILE A 322 10.80 24.18 0.88
CA ILE A 322 11.10 23.58 2.19
C ILE A 322 12.55 23.06 2.24
N LEU A 323 13.02 22.38 1.19
CA LEU A 323 14.37 21.86 1.13
C LEU A 323 15.43 22.98 1.14
N THR A 324 15.17 24.09 0.44
CA THR A 324 16.06 25.25 0.43
C THR A 324 16.13 25.89 1.81
N GLU A 325 15.00 26.09 2.47
CA GLU A 325 14.91 26.60 3.85
C GLU A 325 15.59 25.64 4.84
N ALA A 326 15.51 24.33 4.62
CA ALA A 326 16.21 23.31 5.41
C ALA A 326 17.74 23.28 5.19
N GLY A 327 18.25 24.09 4.26
CA GLY A 327 19.67 24.26 3.97
C GLY A 327 20.23 23.39 2.84
N VAL A 328 19.39 22.79 2.02
CA VAL A 328 19.82 22.09 0.78
C VAL A 328 20.38 23.12 -0.21
N ASP A 329 21.50 22.82 -0.86
CA ASP A 329 22.05 23.66 -1.93
C ASP A 329 21.07 23.76 -3.12
N PRO A 330 20.48 24.93 -3.39
CA PRO A 330 19.44 25.08 -4.42
C PRO A 330 19.91 24.68 -5.83
N ARG A 331 21.21 24.73 -6.11
CA ARG A 331 21.79 24.35 -7.42
C ARG A 331 21.74 22.83 -7.65
N THR A 332 21.52 22.06 -6.60
CA THR A 332 21.46 20.59 -6.64
C THR A 332 20.03 20.05 -6.58
N LEU A 333 19.02 20.92 -6.50
CA LEU A 333 17.63 20.48 -6.47
C LEU A 333 17.27 19.74 -7.75
N THR A 334 16.76 18.52 -7.58
CA THR A 334 16.31 17.64 -8.65
C THR A 334 15.17 16.73 -8.18
N SER A 335 14.53 16.02 -9.09
CA SER A 335 13.47 15.08 -8.75
C SER A 335 13.67 13.73 -9.41
N THR A 336 13.06 12.69 -8.86
CA THR A 336 12.92 11.39 -9.55
C THR A 336 11.89 11.50 -10.67
N LEU A 337 11.82 10.47 -11.53
CA LEU A 337 10.67 10.28 -12.41
C LEU A 337 9.43 9.92 -11.57
N ALA A 338 8.24 10.07 -12.18
CA ALA A 338 6.98 9.70 -11.57
C ALA A 338 6.89 8.18 -11.32
N ARG A 339 6.42 7.82 -10.13
CA ARG A 339 6.27 6.45 -9.66
C ARG A 339 4.91 6.27 -9.00
N GLY A 340 4.40 5.03 -8.98
CA GLY A 340 3.16 4.68 -8.28
C GLY A 340 3.42 3.55 -7.27
N ALA A 341 2.89 3.66 -6.06
CA ALA A 341 3.08 2.67 -5.01
C ALA A 341 1.78 2.13 -4.39
N HIS A 342 0.65 2.70 -4.76
CA HIS A 342 -0.65 2.34 -4.20
C HIS A 342 -1.68 2.07 -5.32
N PRO A 343 -1.45 1.07 -6.20
CA PRO A 343 -2.42 0.75 -7.24
C PRO A 343 -3.76 0.34 -6.62
N GLY A 344 -4.85 0.90 -7.14
CA GLY A 344 -6.21 0.68 -6.65
C GLY A 344 -7.28 0.99 -7.69
N GLY A 345 -8.55 0.82 -7.33
CA GLY A 345 -9.72 1.26 -8.12
C GLY A 345 -10.27 0.27 -9.14
N THR A 346 -9.53 -0.77 -9.47
CA THR A 346 -9.82 -1.67 -10.62
C THR A 346 -10.96 -2.67 -10.40
N ALA A 347 -11.54 -2.72 -9.19
CA ALA A 347 -12.75 -3.48 -8.84
C ALA A 347 -13.58 -2.67 -7.83
N ALA A 348 -13.84 -1.39 -8.15
CA ALA A 348 -14.35 -0.41 -7.22
C ALA A 348 -15.75 -0.74 -6.65
N ILE A 349 -15.95 -0.36 -5.37
CA ILE A 349 -17.25 -0.39 -4.71
C ILE A 349 -18.25 0.46 -5.49
N GLY A 350 -19.43 -0.11 -5.76
CA GLY A 350 -20.51 0.54 -6.51
C GLY A 350 -20.44 0.33 -8.03
N SER A 351 -19.36 -0.28 -8.55
CA SER A 351 -19.25 -0.66 -9.97
C SER A 351 -19.01 -2.15 -10.19
N VAL A 352 -18.06 -2.75 -9.48
CA VAL A 352 -17.69 -4.17 -9.62
C VAL A 352 -18.10 -4.99 -8.40
N VAL A 353 -17.99 -4.38 -7.22
CA VAL A 353 -18.45 -5.00 -5.97
C VAL A 353 -19.50 -4.13 -5.29
N ASP A 354 -20.37 -4.77 -4.54
CA ASP A 354 -21.38 -4.10 -3.72
C ASP A 354 -20.79 -3.53 -2.40
N LYS A 355 -21.65 -2.99 -1.54
CA LYS A 355 -21.27 -2.47 -0.20
C LYS A 355 -20.71 -3.53 0.76
N ASN A 356 -20.95 -4.81 0.50
CA ASN A 356 -20.41 -5.95 1.25
C ASN A 356 -19.15 -6.52 0.61
N LEU A 357 -18.65 -5.87 -0.45
CA LEU A 357 -17.49 -6.29 -1.26
C LEU A 357 -17.73 -7.58 -2.04
N GLU A 358 -18.97 -7.98 -2.28
CA GLU A 358 -19.37 -9.11 -3.11
C GLU A 358 -19.54 -8.67 -4.56
N THR A 359 -19.11 -9.51 -5.50
CA THR A 359 -19.34 -9.33 -6.94
C THR A 359 -20.74 -9.83 -7.34
N GLU A 360 -21.11 -9.70 -8.61
CA GLU A 360 -22.32 -10.34 -9.16
C GLU A 360 -22.24 -11.88 -9.21
N ILE A 361 -21.05 -12.47 -9.04
CA ILE A 361 -20.89 -13.92 -8.84
C ILE A 361 -21.04 -14.20 -7.35
N SER A 362 -22.11 -14.92 -6.98
CA SER A 362 -22.41 -15.23 -5.58
C SER A 362 -21.28 -15.98 -4.90
N GLY A 363 -20.89 -15.53 -3.69
CA GLY A 363 -19.80 -16.08 -2.89
C GLY A 363 -18.39 -15.62 -3.31
N LEU A 364 -18.30 -14.72 -4.31
CA LEU A 364 -17.03 -14.14 -4.76
C LEU A 364 -16.88 -12.71 -4.25
N PHE A 365 -15.89 -12.49 -3.40
CA PHE A 365 -15.61 -11.21 -2.73
C PHE A 365 -14.24 -10.65 -3.13
N VAL A 366 -14.06 -9.34 -2.94
CA VAL A 366 -12.77 -8.66 -3.14
C VAL A 366 -12.37 -7.93 -1.87
N ALA A 367 -11.12 -8.11 -1.43
CA ALA A 367 -10.60 -7.53 -0.19
C ALA A 367 -9.17 -6.97 -0.34
N ASP A 368 -8.95 -6.13 -1.33
CA ASP A 368 -7.67 -5.42 -1.52
C ASP A 368 -7.92 -3.98 -2.01
N ALA A 369 -6.86 -3.28 -2.42
CA ALA A 369 -6.97 -1.89 -2.86
C ALA A 369 -7.78 -1.69 -4.15
N SER A 370 -8.08 -2.74 -4.90
CA SER A 370 -8.90 -2.62 -6.11
C SER A 370 -10.33 -2.13 -5.82
N VAL A 371 -10.82 -2.32 -4.58
CA VAL A 371 -12.20 -1.90 -4.19
C VAL A 371 -12.34 -0.41 -3.91
N PHE A 372 -11.24 0.34 -3.80
CA PHE A 372 -11.32 1.77 -3.56
C PHE A 372 -12.05 2.51 -4.70
N PRO A 373 -12.97 3.43 -4.38
CA PRO A 373 -13.71 4.18 -5.38
C PRO A 373 -12.90 5.32 -6.03
N GLN A 374 -11.80 5.71 -5.40
CA GLN A 374 -10.90 6.79 -5.84
C GLN A 374 -9.51 6.65 -5.20
N ALA A 375 -8.53 7.35 -5.74
CA ALA A 375 -7.20 7.46 -5.16
C ALA A 375 -7.29 7.99 -3.71
N PRO A 376 -6.63 7.35 -2.73
CA PRO A 376 -6.64 7.82 -1.34
C PRO A 376 -5.77 9.07 -1.12
N GLY A 377 -4.82 9.37 -2.00
CA GLY A 377 -3.86 10.46 -1.86
C GLY A 377 -2.88 10.29 -0.70
N ALA A 378 -3.03 9.22 0.10
CA ALA A 378 -2.23 8.93 1.28
C ALA A 378 -2.07 7.41 1.46
N PRO A 379 -1.17 6.91 2.35
CA PRO A 379 -0.94 5.48 2.53
C PRO A 379 -2.22 4.70 2.89
N PRO A 380 -2.66 3.71 2.06
CA PRO A 380 -4.00 3.11 2.17
C PRO A 380 -4.09 1.90 3.09
N VAL A 381 -2.97 1.38 3.63
CA VAL A 381 -2.92 0.07 4.31
C VAL A 381 -3.93 -0.02 5.45
N LEU A 382 -4.06 1.02 6.27
CA LEU A 382 -4.99 1.03 7.41
C LEU A 382 -6.44 0.84 6.95
N THR A 383 -6.85 1.55 5.89
CA THR A 383 -8.20 1.47 5.33
C THR A 383 -8.45 0.10 4.67
N ILE A 384 -7.46 -0.47 3.97
CA ILE A 384 -7.58 -1.83 3.41
C ILE A 384 -7.82 -2.85 4.53
N VAL A 385 -7.06 -2.77 5.62
CA VAL A 385 -7.20 -3.67 6.77
C VAL A 385 -8.58 -3.50 7.44
N ALA A 386 -9.09 -2.27 7.54
CA ALA A 386 -10.42 -2.00 8.11
C ALA A 386 -11.55 -2.55 7.23
N LEU A 387 -11.49 -2.35 5.90
CA LEU A 387 -12.44 -2.95 4.94
C LEU A 387 -12.42 -4.48 5.02
N ALA A 388 -11.23 -5.07 5.04
CA ALA A 388 -11.05 -6.51 5.15
C ALA A 388 -11.61 -7.06 6.48
N LYS A 389 -11.40 -6.35 7.59
CA LYS A 389 -11.97 -6.69 8.89
C LYS A 389 -13.50 -6.62 8.87
N LYS A 390 -14.08 -5.58 8.24
CA LYS A 390 -15.52 -5.47 8.05
C LYS A 390 -16.08 -6.64 7.24
N LEU A 391 -15.44 -6.99 6.12
CA LEU A 391 -15.82 -8.17 5.33
C LEU A 391 -15.74 -9.46 6.16
N GLY A 392 -14.66 -9.68 6.91
CA GLY A 392 -14.52 -10.84 7.79
C GLY A 392 -15.65 -10.95 8.81
N LYS A 393 -16.04 -9.84 9.44
CA LYS A 393 -17.19 -9.80 10.37
C LYS A 393 -18.53 -10.08 9.67
N TYR A 394 -18.70 -9.63 8.42
CA TYR A 394 -19.88 -9.93 7.61
C TYR A 394 -19.98 -11.44 7.34
N LEU A 395 -18.90 -12.05 6.83
CA LEU A 395 -18.84 -13.47 6.48
C LEU A 395 -18.92 -14.44 7.69
N ILE A 396 -18.72 -13.96 8.91
CA ILE A 396 -18.91 -14.76 10.12
C ILE A 396 -20.40 -14.87 10.47
N ARG A 397 -21.20 -13.85 10.14
CA ARG A 397 -22.63 -13.78 10.45
C ARG A 397 -23.52 -14.44 9.39
N ASP A 398 -23.02 -14.45 8.15
CA ASP A 398 -23.63 -15.10 7.01
C ASP A 398 -23.43 -16.64 7.08
#